data_2c4364593fe2eb4980e8229b7c200de4
#
_entry.id   2c4364593fe2eb4980e8229b7c200de4
#
_cell.length_a   1.000
_cell.length_b   1.000
_cell.length_c   1.000
_cell.angle_alpha   90.00
_cell.angle_beta   90.00
_cell.angle_gamma   90.00
#
_symmetry.space_group_name_H-M   'P 1'
#
loop_
_entity.id
_entity.type
_entity.pdbx_description
1 polymer ?
#
loop_
_entity_poly.entity_id
_entity_poly.type
_entity_poly.pdbx_seq_one_letter_code
_entity_poly.pdbx_strand_id
1 'polypeptide(L)'
;IFADCEDLDSAAAMAAFDDGITDNMTQGDFRKARKLAKNNLREALPKAVAGIAKWVEAEFGEGSPQVVQVIGSGVTTLYRLPDDEVENYLKKVIDGLTPLIGNGVDQARLTDATALKAQWDTIYAASEQSTADKRLSEEERRAAREVLEDVLFETLLMIAQANRGNPDILGNFFTPSLAGGPALSGGGGGGGGVDENSSEESESSDSSLSSSSFEPSS
;
A
#
# COMPACT_ATOMS: atom_id res chain seq x y z
N ILE A 1 -23.10 -33.12 -31.15
CA ILE A 1 -23.15 -33.24 -29.67
C ILE A 1 -22.24 -32.19 -29.03
N PHE A 2 -21.29 -31.60 -29.74
CA PHE A 2 -20.40 -30.54 -29.20
C PHE A 2 -20.87 -29.10 -29.53
N ALA A 3 -21.94 -28.93 -30.30
CA ALA A 3 -22.46 -27.62 -30.70
C ALA A 3 -23.08 -26.82 -29.55
N ASP A 4 -23.50 -27.50 -28.47
CA ASP A 4 -24.14 -26.85 -27.32
C ASP A 4 -23.13 -26.39 -26.25
N CYS A 5 -21.81 -26.66 -26.43
CA CYS A 5 -20.77 -26.17 -25.54
C CYS A 5 -20.26 -24.78 -25.92
N GLU A 6 -20.73 -24.21 -27.02
CA GLU A 6 -20.31 -22.88 -27.49
C GLU A 6 -20.85 -21.72 -26.62
N ASP A 7 -21.86 -21.98 -25.75
CA ASP A 7 -22.43 -20.95 -24.87
C ASP A 7 -21.63 -20.73 -23.56
N LEU A 8 -20.68 -21.60 -23.24
CA LEU A 8 -19.80 -21.39 -22.09
C LEU A 8 -18.53 -20.66 -22.55
N ASP A 9 -18.51 -19.37 -22.35
CA ASP A 9 -17.37 -18.52 -22.70
C ASP A 9 -16.19 -18.70 -21.75
N SER A 10 -15.70 -19.95 -21.65
CA SER A 10 -14.55 -20.30 -20.81
C SER A 10 -13.28 -19.53 -21.21
N ALA A 11 -13.15 -19.17 -22.48
CA ALA A 11 -12.05 -18.38 -22.97
C ALA A 11 -12.15 -16.93 -22.47
N ALA A 12 -13.36 -16.33 -22.46
CA ALA A 12 -13.54 -14.99 -21.91
C ALA A 12 -13.37 -14.96 -20.38
N ALA A 13 -13.88 -15.97 -19.67
CA ALA A 13 -13.65 -16.07 -18.22
C ALA A 13 -12.17 -16.22 -17.87
N MET A 14 -11.43 -17.01 -18.64
CA MET A 14 -9.98 -17.16 -18.48
C MET A 14 -9.23 -15.85 -18.79
N ALA A 15 -9.58 -15.17 -19.88
CA ALA A 15 -9.01 -13.88 -20.23
C ALA A 15 -9.28 -12.83 -19.16
N ALA A 16 -10.50 -12.74 -18.64
CA ALA A 16 -10.86 -11.82 -17.56
C ALA A 16 -10.08 -12.11 -16.27
N PHE A 17 -9.82 -13.37 -15.96
CA PHE A 17 -9.00 -13.75 -14.82
C PHE A 17 -7.52 -13.37 -15.00
N ASP A 18 -6.94 -13.62 -16.18
CA ASP A 18 -5.56 -13.24 -16.52
C ASP A 18 -5.38 -11.72 -16.51
N ASP A 19 -6.34 -10.97 -17.03
CA ASP A 19 -6.36 -9.51 -16.97
C ASP A 19 -6.41 -9.03 -15.51
N GLY A 20 -7.25 -9.65 -14.67
CA GLY A 20 -7.34 -9.36 -13.25
C GLY A 20 -6.04 -9.64 -12.48
N ILE A 21 -5.28 -10.68 -12.85
CA ILE A 21 -3.96 -10.95 -12.28
C ILE A 21 -2.98 -9.85 -12.67
N THR A 22 -2.93 -9.50 -13.95
CA THR A 22 -2.01 -8.49 -14.49
C THR A 22 -2.28 -7.11 -13.86
N ASP A 23 -3.56 -6.71 -13.79
CA ASP A 23 -3.94 -5.44 -13.15
C ASP A 23 -3.58 -5.43 -11.66
N ASN A 24 -3.87 -6.49 -10.94
CA ASN A 24 -3.53 -6.62 -9.53
C ASN A 24 -2.02 -6.50 -9.26
N MET A 25 -1.16 -7.06 -10.10
CA MET A 25 0.29 -6.92 -10.01
C MET A 25 0.72 -5.47 -10.28
N THR A 26 0.18 -4.85 -11.32
CA THR A 26 0.46 -3.47 -11.72
C THR A 26 0.07 -2.49 -10.61
N GLN A 27 -1.13 -2.61 -10.03
CA GLN A 27 -1.58 -1.79 -8.91
C GLN A 27 -0.73 -2.02 -7.66
N GLY A 28 -0.26 -3.25 -7.44
CA GLY A 28 0.69 -3.58 -6.37
C GLY A 28 2.00 -2.81 -6.48
N ASP A 29 2.56 -2.71 -7.68
CA ASP A 29 3.81 -1.99 -7.91
C ASP A 29 3.62 -0.47 -7.84
N PHE A 30 2.53 0.06 -8.34
CA PHE A 30 2.18 1.48 -8.15
C PHE A 30 2.02 1.84 -6.68
N ARG A 31 1.34 1.00 -5.89
CA ARG A 31 1.22 1.20 -4.44
C ARG A 31 2.59 1.23 -3.75
N LYS A 32 3.49 0.30 -4.07
CA LYS A 32 4.86 0.27 -3.51
C LYS A 32 5.63 1.54 -3.85
N ALA A 33 5.60 1.97 -5.11
CA ALA A 33 6.29 3.17 -5.56
C ALA A 33 5.76 4.44 -4.87
N ARG A 34 4.44 4.59 -4.75
CA ARG A 34 3.80 5.74 -4.10
C ARG A 34 4.04 5.75 -2.59
N LYS A 35 3.99 4.57 -1.93
CA LYS A 35 4.35 4.43 -0.52
C LYS A 35 5.81 4.83 -0.27
N LEU A 36 6.72 4.41 -1.13
CA LEU A 36 8.14 4.79 -1.05
C LEU A 36 8.31 6.31 -1.20
N ALA A 37 7.66 6.94 -2.17
CA ALA A 37 7.69 8.39 -2.35
C ALA A 37 7.16 9.13 -1.12
N LYS A 38 6.06 8.65 -0.51
CA LYS A 38 5.52 9.18 0.74
C LYS A 38 6.53 9.09 1.88
N ASN A 39 7.13 7.94 2.08
CA ASN A 39 8.12 7.73 3.15
C ASN A 39 9.35 8.62 2.96
N ASN A 40 9.88 8.72 1.74
CA ASN A 40 11.04 9.58 1.45
C ASN A 40 10.74 11.06 1.75
N LEU A 41 9.55 11.54 1.37
CA LEU A 41 9.15 12.90 1.70
C LEU A 41 8.96 13.06 3.22
N ARG A 42 8.34 12.07 3.87
CA ARG A 42 8.13 12.05 5.32
C ARG A 42 9.44 12.20 6.11
N GLU A 43 10.50 11.55 5.67
CA GLU A 43 11.84 11.65 6.26
C GLU A 43 12.51 13.00 5.97
N ALA A 44 12.23 13.61 4.82
CA ALA A 44 12.80 14.90 4.44
C ALA A 44 12.11 16.10 5.11
N LEU A 45 10.82 16.00 5.45
CA LEU A 45 10.01 17.09 6.00
C LEU A 45 10.61 17.74 7.26
N PRO A 46 11.06 17.01 8.30
CA PRO A 46 11.61 17.63 9.50
C PRO A 46 12.84 18.49 9.20
N LYS A 47 13.70 18.05 8.28
CA LYS A 47 14.88 18.81 7.86
C LYS A 47 14.50 20.09 7.11
N ALA A 48 13.51 20.01 6.23
CA ALA A 48 13.02 21.16 5.48
C ALA A 48 12.39 22.22 6.41
N VAL A 49 11.53 21.78 7.33
CA VAL A 49 10.90 22.66 8.33
C VAL A 49 11.94 23.25 9.30
N ALA A 50 12.94 22.45 9.71
CA ALA A 50 14.06 22.97 10.50
C ALA A 50 14.86 24.07 9.76
N GLY A 51 14.99 23.95 8.44
CA GLY A 51 15.59 25.01 7.62
C GLY A 51 14.80 26.31 7.69
N ILE A 52 13.47 26.24 7.60
CA ILE A 52 12.59 27.41 7.75
C ILE A 52 12.70 28.00 9.16
N ALA A 53 12.65 27.15 10.19
CA ALA A 53 12.74 27.57 11.58
C ALA A 53 14.06 28.33 11.86
N LYS A 54 15.19 27.84 11.36
CA LYS A 54 16.50 28.50 11.51
C LYS A 54 16.54 29.90 10.91
N TRP A 55 15.80 30.17 9.84
CA TRP A 55 15.69 31.52 9.29
C TRP A 55 14.95 32.46 10.24
N VAL A 56 13.87 31.98 10.85
CA VAL A 56 13.11 32.76 11.85
C VAL A 56 13.97 32.96 13.11
N GLU A 57 14.72 31.94 13.55
CA GLU A 57 15.64 32.04 14.67
C GLU A 57 16.77 33.06 14.41
N ALA A 58 17.30 33.08 13.20
CA ALA A 58 18.37 34.02 12.82
C ALA A 58 17.89 35.49 12.88
N GLU A 59 16.64 35.76 12.56
CA GLU A 59 16.07 37.10 12.55
C GLU A 59 15.57 37.54 13.94
N PHE A 60 14.90 36.67 14.68
CA PHE A 60 14.23 37.04 15.93
C PHE A 60 14.94 36.50 17.19
N GLY A 61 15.93 35.66 17.02
CA GLY A 61 16.62 34.98 18.12
C GLY A 61 16.02 33.62 18.47
N GLU A 62 16.87 32.75 19.00
CA GLU A 62 16.50 31.42 19.45
C GLU A 62 15.46 31.50 20.59
N GLY A 63 14.40 30.67 20.53
CA GLY A 63 13.36 30.65 21.54
C GLY A 63 12.44 31.86 21.56
N SER A 64 12.53 32.77 20.59
CA SER A 64 11.65 33.92 20.49
C SER A 64 10.18 33.53 20.34
N PRO A 65 9.21 34.39 20.75
CA PRO A 65 7.80 34.13 20.54
C PRO A 65 7.44 33.83 19.08
N GLN A 66 8.15 34.46 18.14
CA GLN A 66 7.99 34.27 16.70
C GLN A 66 8.37 32.83 16.29
N VAL A 67 9.48 32.30 16.80
CA VAL A 67 9.87 30.91 16.57
C VAL A 67 8.81 29.95 17.12
N VAL A 68 8.35 30.17 18.34
CA VAL A 68 7.29 29.37 18.96
C VAL A 68 5.98 29.46 18.17
N GLN A 69 5.65 30.61 17.60
CA GLN A 69 4.48 30.80 16.75
C GLN A 69 4.55 29.92 15.48
N VAL A 70 5.73 29.82 14.85
CA VAL A 70 5.93 29.06 13.60
C VAL A 70 5.98 27.56 13.88
N ILE A 71 6.88 27.10 14.77
CA ILE A 71 7.13 25.66 14.97
C ILE A 71 6.52 25.08 16.24
N GLY A 72 5.95 25.89 17.10
CA GLY A 72 5.27 25.46 18.34
C GLY A 72 6.14 24.61 19.25
N SER A 73 5.78 23.34 19.40
CA SER A 73 6.52 22.35 20.21
C SER A 73 7.81 21.83 19.57
N GLY A 74 8.22 22.40 18.45
CA GLY A 74 9.47 22.06 17.76
C GLY A 74 9.31 21.07 16.60
N VAL A 75 10.34 21.03 15.77
CA VAL A 75 10.39 20.19 14.56
C VAL A 75 10.38 18.69 14.87
N THR A 76 10.86 18.31 16.08
CA THR A 76 10.89 16.91 16.52
C THR A 76 9.48 16.28 16.63
N THR A 77 8.45 17.11 16.81
CA THR A 77 7.05 16.66 16.79
C THR A 77 6.69 15.98 15.49
N LEU A 78 7.21 16.46 14.35
CA LEU A 78 6.97 15.86 13.04
C LEU A 78 7.32 14.37 12.97
N TYR A 79 8.39 13.92 13.64
CA TYR A 79 8.79 12.52 13.61
C TYR A 79 7.75 11.57 14.27
N ARG A 80 6.89 12.11 15.13
CA ARG A 80 5.93 11.33 15.93
C ARG A 80 4.48 11.50 15.49
N LEU A 81 4.21 12.50 14.62
CA LEU A 81 2.87 12.72 14.12
C LEU A 81 2.45 11.59 13.19
N PRO A 82 1.21 11.13 13.25
CA PRO A 82 0.62 10.28 12.21
C PRO A 82 0.53 11.05 10.88
N ASP A 83 0.50 10.32 9.79
CA ASP A 83 0.61 10.90 8.43
C ASP A 83 -0.55 11.86 8.11
N ASP A 84 -1.74 11.59 8.60
CA ASP A 84 -2.95 12.42 8.44
C ASP A 84 -2.86 13.77 9.20
N GLU A 85 -2.03 13.87 10.22
CA GLU A 85 -1.81 15.11 10.97
C GLU A 85 -0.68 15.99 10.41
N VAL A 86 0.14 15.46 9.51
CA VAL A 86 1.27 16.23 8.93
C VAL A 86 0.78 17.45 8.17
N GLU A 87 -0.33 17.36 7.46
CA GLU A 87 -0.94 18.48 6.77
C GLU A 87 -1.27 19.62 7.74
N ASN A 88 -1.88 19.30 8.87
CA ASN A 88 -2.25 20.27 9.89
C ASN A 88 -1.01 20.96 10.50
N TYR A 89 0.07 20.19 10.70
CA TYR A 89 1.32 20.75 11.17
C TYR A 89 1.94 21.72 10.16
N LEU A 90 2.00 21.35 8.87
CA LEU A 90 2.51 22.23 7.82
C LEU A 90 1.66 23.48 7.65
N LYS A 91 0.34 23.35 7.76
CA LYS A 91 -0.57 24.51 7.77
C LYS A 91 -0.26 25.44 8.95
N LYS A 92 -0.03 24.90 10.16
CA LYS A 92 0.37 25.71 11.31
C LYS A 92 1.67 26.48 11.06
N VAL A 93 2.65 25.85 10.40
CA VAL A 93 3.92 26.54 10.03
C VAL A 93 3.62 27.71 9.08
N ILE A 94 2.79 27.53 8.07
CA ILE A 94 2.37 28.56 7.12
C ILE A 94 1.64 29.70 7.83
N ASP A 95 0.67 29.37 8.66
CA ASP A 95 -0.13 30.35 9.42
C ASP A 95 0.76 31.14 10.39
N GLY A 96 1.78 30.50 10.97
CA GLY A 96 2.76 31.17 11.85
C GLY A 96 3.72 32.09 11.10
N LEU A 97 4.11 31.74 9.86
CA LEU A 97 5.00 32.57 9.02
C LEU A 97 4.28 33.80 8.44
N THR A 98 3.02 33.66 8.09
CA THR A 98 2.26 34.70 7.35
C THR A 98 2.35 36.08 7.97
N PRO A 99 2.14 36.29 9.31
CA PRO A 99 2.23 37.62 9.91
C PRO A 99 3.66 38.16 10.03
N LEU A 100 4.68 37.31 9.81
CA LEU A 100 6.08 37.71 9.92
C LEU A 100 6.64 38.20 8.58
N ILE A 101 5.92 38.00 7.48
CA ILE A 101 6.32 38.45 6.15
C ILE A 101 6.38 40.00 6.10
N GLY A 102 7.52 40.50 5.65
CA GLY A 102 7.78 41.94 5.64
C GLY A 102 8.22 42.52 7.00
N ASN A 103 8.19 41.68 8.06
CA ASN A 103 8.63 42.03 9.41
C ASN A 103 9.88 41.18 9.79
N GLY A 104 10.82 41.00 8.86
CA GLY A 104 12.05 40.24 9.07
C GLY A 104 12.08 38.87 8.35
N VAL A 105 10.93 38.34 7.96
CA VAL A 105 10.89 37.08 7.17
C VAL A 105 10.61 37.36 5.71
N ASP A 106 11.42 36.76 4.83
CA ASP A 106 11.27 36.85 3.38
C ASP A 106 10.08 36.02 2.89
N GLN A 107 9.35 36.55 1.91
CA GLN A 107 8.28 35.85 1.19
C GLN A 107 8.71 34.48 0.65
N ALA A 108 9.99 34.30 0.31
CA ALA A 108 10.51 33.02 -0.15
C ALA A 108 10.27 31.90 0.89
N ARG A 109 10.35 32.19 2.19
CA ARG A 109 10.14 31.19 3.25
C ARG A 109 8.68 30.71 3.34
N LEU A 110 7.75 31.63 3.12
CA LEU A 110 6.33 31.28 3.02
C LEU A 110 6.06 30.44 1.77
N THR A 111 6.70 30.80 0.66
CA THR A 111 6.61 30.01 -0.59
C THR A 111 7.17 28.62 -0.40
N ASP A 112 8.32 28.45 0.26
CA ASP A 112 8.92 27.14 0.58
C ASP A 112 7.97 26.29 1.44
N ALA A 113 7.40 26.87 2.51
CA ALA A 113 6.46 26.16 3.39
C ALA A 113 5.19 25.73 2.64
N THR A 114 4.66 26.61 1.79
CA THR A 114 3.47 26.33 0.99
C THR A 114 3.75 25.23 -0.03
N ALA A 115 4.93 25.25 -0.67
CA ALA A 115 5.35 24.21 -1.61
C ALA A 115 5.51 22.86 -0.92
N LEU A 116 6.08 22.81 0.29
CA LEU A 116 6.18 21.58 1.08
C LEU A 116 4.80 20.99 1.41
N LYS A 117 3.85 21.86 1.82
CA LYS A 117 2.48 21.39 2.08
C LYS A 117 1.83 20.83 0.81
N ALA A 118 1.88 21.55 -0.29
CA ALA A 118 1.31 21.10 -1.55
C ALA A 118 1.92 19.78 -2.05
N GLN A 119 3.23 19.62 -1.87
CA GLN A 119 3.93 18.37 -2.19
C GLN A 119 3.47 17.22 -1.30
N TRP A 120 3.33 17.46 0.01
CA TRP A 120 2.80 16.46 0.94
C TRP A 120 1.39 16.04 0.57
N ASP A 121 0.49 17.00 0.38
CA ASP A 121 -0.92 16.74 0.04
C ASP A 121 -1.04 15.87 -1.22
N THR A 122 -0.26 16.20 -2.26
CA THR A 122 -0.26 15.46 -3.53
C THR A 122 0.24 14.02 -3.33
N ILE A 123 1.36 13.84 -2.65
CA ILE A 123 1.99 12.51 -2.46
C ILE A 123 1.17 11.67 -1.50
N TYR A 124 0.64 12.26 -0.44
CA TYR A 124 -0.21 11.57 0.52
C TYR A 124 -1.51 11.08 -0.13
N ALA A 125 -2.23 11.97 -0.82
CA ALA A 125 -3.44 11.61 -1.55
C ALA A 125 -3.19 10.50 -2.59
N ALA A 126 -2.08 10.58 -3.35
CA ALA A 126 -1.71 9.56 -4.32
C ALA A 126 -1.39 8.21 -3.66
N SER A 127 -0.79 8.21 -2.45
CA SER A 127 -0.52 7.00 -1.68
C SER A 127 -1.81 6.33 -1.20
N GLU A 128 -2.75 7.12 -0.66
CA GLU A 128 -4.06 6.62 -0.20
C GLU A 128 -4.89 6.09 -1.37
N GLN A 129 -4.94 6.83 -2.49
CA GLN A 129 -5.64 6.40 -3.70
C GLN A 129 -5.06 5.06 -4.21
N SER A 130 -3.74 4.90 -4.25
CA SER A 130 -3.13 3.65 -4.71
C SER A 130 -3.42 2.46 -3.79
N THR A 131 -3.68 2.72 -2.53
CA THR A 131 -4.10 1.67 -1.58
C THR A 131 -5.55 1.25 -1.86
N ALA A 132 -6.44 2.20 -2.18
CA ALA A 132 -7.80 1.93 -2.59
C ALA A 132 -7.86 1.18 -3.93
N ASP A 133 -7.08 1.64 -4.92
CA ASP A 133 -7.00 1.01 -6.26
C ASP A 133 -6.53 -0.44 -6.15
N LYS A 134 -5.53 -0.71 -5.29
CA LYS A 134 -5.04 -2.08 -5.06
C LYS A 134 -6.12 -2.97 -4.45
N ARG A 135 -6.90 -2.48 -3.50
CA ARG A 135 -8.01 -3.24 -2.90
C ARG A 135 -9.09 -3.55 -3.93
N LEU A 136 -9.44 -2.56 -4.77
CA LEU A 136 -10.41 -2.74 -5.84
C LEU A 136 -9.96 -3.84 -6.81
N SER A 137 -8.72 -3.77 -7.29
CA SER A 137 -8.19 -4.79 -8.22
C SER A 137 -8.10 -6.19 -7.58
N GLU A 138 -7.92 -6.29 -6.28
CA GLU A 138 -8.01 -7.57 -5.55
C GLU A 138 -9.43 -8.14 -5.52
N GLU A 139 -10.43 -7.28 -5.36
CA GLU A 139 -11.85 -7.67 -5.39
C GLU A 139 -12.25 -8.10 -6.81
N GLU A 140 -11.86 -7.36 -7.83
CA GLU A 140 -12.11 -7.68 -9.24
C GLU A 140 -11.47 -9.02 -9.63
N ARG A 141 -10.23 -9.28 -9.20
CA ARG A 141 -9.56 -10.56 -9.43
C ARG A 141 -10.28 -11.71 -8.74
N ARG A 142 -10.80 -11.52 -7.52
CA ARG A 142 -11.58 -12.55 -6.81
C ARG A 142 -12.89 -12.85 -7.55
N ALA A 143 -13.59 -11.80 -7.97
CA ALA A 143 -14.84 -11.97 -8.73
C ALA A 143 -14.60 -12.70 -10.06
N ALA A 144 -13.55 -12.33 -10.80
CA ALA A 144 -13.18 -13.01 -12.04
C ALA A 144 -12.81 -14.49 -11.80
N ARG A 145 -12.15 -14.79 -10.67
CA ARG A 145 -11.85 -16.16 -10.27
C ARG A 145 -13.12 -16.98 -9.99
N GLU A 146 -14.08 -16.43 -9.26
CA GLU A 146 -15.35 -17.10 -8.98
C GLU A 146 -16.10 -17.44 -10.28
N VAL A 147 -16.17 -16.46 -11.20
CA VAL A 147 -16.79 -16.70 -12.51
C VAL A 147 -16.06 -17.81 -13.28
N LEU A 148 -14.74 -17.83 -13.27
CA LEU A 148 -13.95 -18.86 -13.93
C LEU A 148 -14.20 -20.25 -13.29
N GLU A 149 -14.24 -20.32 -11.96
CA GLU A 149 -14.51 -21.57 -11.23
C GLU A 149 -15.90 -22.12 -11.58
N ASP A 150 -16.93 -21.28 -11.65
CA ASP A 150 -18.30 -21.67 -12.04
C ASP A 150 -18.35 -22.18 -13.47
N VAL A 151 -17.75 -21.47 -14.42
CA VAL A 151 -17.69 -21.86 -15.84
C VAL A 151 -16.95 -23.19 -16.01
N LEU A 152 -15.83 -23.38 -15.30
CA LEU A 152 -15.09 -24.65 -15.34
C LEU A 152 -15.88 -25.80 -14.75
N PHE A 153 -16.65 -25.56 -13.67
CA PHE A 153 -17.50 -26.56 -13.07
C PHE A 153 -18.66 -26.98 -14.00
N GLU A 154 -19.32 -26.01 -14.62
CA GLU A 154 -20.36 -26.28 -15.60
C GLU A 154 -19.82 -27.05 -16.82
N THR A 155 -18.65 -26.65 -17.33
CA THR A 155 -17.98 -27.38 -18.42
C THR A 155 -17.68 -28.82 -18.03
N LEU A 156 -17.18 -29.04 -16.79
CA LEU A 156 -16.94 -30.40 -16.28
C LEU A 156 -18.23 -31.24 -16.26
N LEU A 157 -19.32 -30.66 -15.77
CA LEU A 157 -20.62 -31.34 -15.72
C LEU A 157 -21.11 -31.70 -17.12
N MET A 158 -20.99 -30.81 -18.09
CA MET A 158 -21.35 -31.09 -19.50
C MET A 158 -20.55 -32.24 -20.09
N ILE A 159 -19.21 -32.23 -19.89
CA ILE A 159 -18.31 -33.29 -20.34
C ILE A 159 -18.69 -34.62 -19.68
N ALA A 160 -18.95 -34.62 -18.38
CA ALA A 160 -19.38 -35.82 -17.64
C ALA A 160 -20.72 -36.37 -18.13
N GLN A 161 -21.70 -35.51 -18.43
CA GLN A 161 -23.01 -35.92 -18.97
C GLN A 161 -22.89 -36.49 -20.36
N ALA A 162 -22.07 -35.86 -21.23
CA ALA A 162 -21.82 -36.34 -22.59
C ALA A 162 -21.10 -37.70 -22.64
N ASN A 163 -20.36 -38.03 -21.58
CA ASN A 163 -19.51 -39.23 -21.51
C ASN A 163 -19.93 -40.20 -20.37
N ARG A 164 -21.22 -40.32 -20.07
CA ARG A 164 -21.74 -41.15 -18.97
C ARG A 164 -21.26 -42.61 -18.95
N GLY A 165 -20.88 -43.16 -20.09
CA GLY A 165 -20.36 -44.53 -20.22
C GLY A 165 -18.83 -44.66 -20.13
N ASN A 166 -18.10 -43.57 -20.05
CA ASN A 166 -16.63 -43.58 -20.06
C ASN A 166 -16.08 -42.50 -19.12
N PRO A 167 -16.08 -42.74 -17.80
CA PRO A 167 -15.63 -41.78 -16.81
C PRO A 167 -14.12 -41.43 -16.90
N ASP A 168 -13.31 -42.31 -17.49
CA ASP A 168 -11.88 -42.13 -17.61
C ASP A 168 -11.52 -40.96 -18.53
N ILE A 169 -12.44 -40.57 -19.42
CA ILE A 169 -12.22 -39.44 -20.34
C ILE A 169 -12.09 -38.10 -19.59
N LEU A 170 -12.66 -37.98 -18.40
CA LEU A 170 -12.58 -36.77 -17.59
C LEU A 170 -11.14 -36.46 -17.18
N GLY A 171 -10.29 -37.48 -16.97
CA GLY A 171 -8.87 -37.32 -16.67
C GLY A 171 -8.06 -36.67 -17.80
N ASN A 172 -8.59 -36.64 -19.04
CA ASN A 172 -7.93 -35.98 -20.16
C ASN A 172 -8.19 -34.46 -20.21
N PHE A 173 -9.24 -33.99 -19.55
CA PHE A 173 -9.62 -32.57 -19.54
C PHE A 173 -9.26 -31.87 -18.24
N PHE A 174 -9.20 -32.63 -17.13
CA PHE A 174 -8.95 -32.05 -15.81
C PHE A 174 -7.87 -32.86 -15.08
N THR A 175 -6.86 -32.15 -14.61
CA THR A 175 -5.86 -32.72 -13.72
C THR A 175 -6.38 -32.65 -12.29
N PRO A 176 -6.65 -33.78 -11.59
CA PRO A 176 -7.26 -33.79 -10.27
C PRO A 176 -6.52 -32.94 -9.22
N SER A 177 -5.22 -32.77 -9.36
CA SER A 177 -4.40 -31.94 -8.48
C SER A 177 -4.70 -30.43 -8.58
N LEU A 178 -5.25 -29.97 -9.71
CA LEU A 178 -5.64 -28.56 -9.91
C LEU A 178 -7.03 -28.24 -9.33
N ALA A 179 -7.86 -29.27 -9.13
CA ALA A 179 -9.19 -29.12 -8.57
C ALA A 179 -9.23 -29.09 -7.02
N GLY A 180 -8.08 -29.02 -6.35
CA GLY A 180 -8.00 -28.92 -4.87
C GLY A 180 -8.52 -30.15 -4.13
N GLY A 181 -8.77 -31.27 -4.82
CA GLY A 181 -9.13 -32.53 -4.20
C GLY A 181 -7.92 -33.12 -3.44
N PRO A 182 -8.17 -33.87 -2.32
CA PRO A 182 -7.11 -34.63 -1.67
C PRO A 182 -6.51 -35.56 -2.70
N ALA A 183 -5.18 -35.46 -2.90
CA ALA A 183 -4.44 -36.35 -3.79
C ALA A 183 -4.80 -37.79 -3.41
N LEU A 184 -5.51 -38.50 -4.29
CA LEU A 184 -5.69 -39.92 -4.17
C LEU A 184 -4.28 -40.51 -4.21
N SER A 185 -3.79 -40.91 -3.06
CA SER A 185 -2.47 -41.50 -2.83
C SER A 185 -2.36 -42.79 -3.64
N GLY A 186 -1.83 -42.65 -4.85
CA GLY A 186 -1.43 -43.71 -5.75
C GLY A 186 -0.02 -43.44 -6.22
N GLY A 187 0.93 -44.00 -5.51
CA GLY A 187 2.36 -44.21 -5.70
C GLY A 187 3.13 -43.49 -6.79
N GLY A 188 4.21 -42.80 -6.39
CA GLY A 188 5.39 -42.60 -7.24
C GLY A 188 5.86 -41.15 -7.36
N GLY A 189 6.74 -40.75 -6.50
CA GLY A 189 8.00 -40.03 -6.68
C GLY A 189 8.05 -38.70 -7.43
N GLY A 190 8.59 -37.67 -6.76
CA GLY A 190 9.32 -36.60 -7.44
C GLY A 190 8.90 -35.20 -7.01
N GLY A 191 9.72 -34.62 -6.16
CA GLY A 191 9.63 -33.33 -5.52
C GLY A 191 9.55 -32.11 -6.45
N GLY A 192 9.07 -31.05 -5.87
CA GLY A 192 9.07 -29.71 -6.41
C GLY A 192 8.23 -28.81 -5.50
N GLY A 193 8.74 -28.56 -4.29
CA GLY A 193 8.17 -27.56 -3.41
C GLY A 193 8.38 -26.18 -4.04
N VAL A 194 7.30 -25.48 -4.32
CA VAL A 194 7.31 -24.03 -4.49
C VAL A 194 6.83 -23.45 -3.17
N ASP A 195 7.80 -22.99 -2.39
CA ASP A 195 7.54 -22.21 -1.19
C ASP A 195 6.89 -20.88 -1.61
N GLU A 196 5.57 -20.78 -1.50
CA GLU A 196 4.88 -19.51 -1.42
C GLU A 196 5.24 -18.86 -0.09
N ASN A 197 6.28 -18.04 -0.13
CA ASN A 197 6.68 -17.16 0.96
C ASN A 197 5.65 -16.04 1.14
N SER A 198 4.57 -16.30 1.82
CA SER A 198 3.70 -15.30 2.40
C SER A 198 4.38 -14.72 3.64
N SER A 199 5.25 -13.72 3.40
CA SER A 199 5.77 -12.88 4.47
C SER A 199 4.64 -11.96 4.97
N GLU A 200 3.87 -12.44 5.93
CA GLU A 200 3.15 -11.57 6.85
C GLU A 200 4.18 -10.87 7.73
N GLU A 201 4.47 -9.61 7.40
CA GLU A 201 5.16 -8.71 8.33
C GLU A 201 4.23 -8.44 9.52
N SER A 202 4.38 -9.25 10.56
CA SER A 202 3.89 -8.92 11.89
C SER A 202 4.83 -7.88 12.50
N GLU A 203 4.42 -6.61 12.49
CA GLU A 203 5.04 -5.57 13.31
C GLU A 203 4.79 -5.90 14.78
N SER A 204 5.72 -6.59 15.41
CA SER A 204 5.81 -6.67 16.86
C SER A 204 6.56 -5.45 17.36
N SER A 205 5.83 -4.48 17.90
CA SER A 205 6.36 -3.39 18.71
C SER A 205 6.87 -3.95 20.04
N ASP A 206 8.16 -4.21 20.12
CA ASP A 206 8.85 -4.52 21.38
C ASP A 206 9.33 -3.21 22.02
N SER A 207 8.53 -2.72 22.98
CA SER A 207 8.88 -1.61 23.85
C SER A 207 9.56 -2.13 25.10
N SER A 208 10.87 -2.39 25.02
CA SER A 208 11.70 -2.62 26.20
C SER A 208 12.07 -1.30 26.88
N LEU A 209 11.35 -0.97 27.93
CA LEU A 209 11.70 0.04 28.93
C LEU A 209 12.94 -0.43 29.70
N SER A 210 14.11 0.13 29.41
CA SER A 210 15.24 0.06 30.35
C SER A 210 15.27 1.34 31.17
N SER A 211 14.79 1.24 32.39
CA SER A 211 14.98 2.21 33.47
C SER A 211 16.44 2.15 33.93
N SER A 212 17.23 3.17 33.62
CA SER A 212 18.50 3.43 34.30
C SER A 212 18.32 4.52 35.35
N SER A 213 18.37 4.10 36.59
CA SER A 213 18.45 4.92 37.80
C SER A 213 19.74 5.73 37.74
N PHE A 214 19.61 7.06 37.80
CA PHE A 214 20.75 7.96 38.03
C PHE A 214 20.63 8.52 39.45
N GLU A 215 21.53 8.10 40.34
CA GLU A 215 21.67 8.69 41.68
C GLU A 215 22.52 9.95 41.61
N PRO A 216 22.15 11.02 42.34
CA PRO A 216 23.01 12.19 42.47
C PRO A 216 23.95 12.01 43.64
N SER A 217 25.26 12.12 43.40
CA SER A 217 26.27 12.29 44.45
C SER A 217 26.55 13.75 44.68
N SER A 218 26.61 14.10 45.92
CA SER A 218 26.93 15.31 46.68
C SER A 218 27.96 16.26 46.10
#